data_317fba085ac05751dcae58f2bec327e1
#
_entry.id   317fba085ac05751dcae58f2bec327e1
#
_cell.length_a   1.000
_cell.length_b   1.000
_cell.length_c   1.000
_cell.angle_alpha   90.00
_cell.angle_beta   90.00
_cell.angle_gamma   90.00
#
_symmetry.space_group_name_H-M   'P 1'
#
loop_
_entity.id
_entity.type
_entity.pdbx_description
1 polymer ?
#
loop_
_entity_poly.entity_id
_entity_poly.type
_entity_poly.pdbx_seq_one_letter_code
_entity_poly.pdbx_strand_id
1 'polypeptide(L)'
;FLGFVRRDVVRLRQELIAIYCVDTARRVFQEALLPLCITAITSLKSNKETAKRKKNDDFRSMTLNRTKSSIDTRAEKELAKPIYEPFDDYLEMVIEFGYVCLFASVFPLGALLSFVANFVEVRSDLFKILYVYRRPSPKRARTIGAWAPILRGLVYLSIASNAFLFAFGSEQMVRW
;
A
#
# COMPACT_ATOMS: atom_id res chain seq x y z
N PHE A 1 -36.53 -7.57 -19.92
CA PHE A 1 -35.51 -8.26 -19.09
C PHE A 1 -34.09 -7.85 -19.53
N LEU A 2 -33.78 -7.89 -20.81
CA LEU A 2 -32.46 -7.58 -21.38
C LEU A 2 -32.01 -6.13 -21.16
N GLY A 3 -32.88 -5.17 -21.34
CA GLY A 3 -32.57 -3.78 -21.08
C GLY A 3 -32.34 -3.48 -19.59
N PHE A 4 -32.82 -4.31 -18.70
CA PHE A 4 -32.56 -4.24 -17.26
C PHE A 4 -31.14 -4.72 -16.95
N VAL A 5 -30.78 -5.94 -17.39
CA VAL A 5 -29.44 -6.52 -17.18
C VAL A 5 -28.33 -5.63 -17.77
N ARG A 6 -28.55 -5.06 -18.97
CA ARG A 6 -27.61 -4.14 -19.60
C ARG A 6 -27.38 -2.87 -18.76
N ARG A 7 -28.43 -2.31 -18.21
CA ARG A 7 -28.32 -1.14 -17.32
C ARG A 7 -27.54 -1.46 -16.05
N ASP A 8 -27.73 -2.64 -15.50
CA ASP A 8 -27.03 -3.06 -14.28
C ASP A 8 -25.54 -3.30 -14.52
N VAL A 9 -25.16 -3.87 -15.66
CA VAL A 9 -23.72 -4.04 -16.04
C VAL A 9 -23.04 -2.70 -16.28
N VAL A 10 -23.71 -1.75 -16.95
CA VAL A 10 -23.16 -0.39 -17.15
C VAL A 10 -23.02 0.33 -15.81
N ARG A 11 -24.01 0.21 -14.93
CA ARG A 11 -23.97 0.78 -13.60
C ARG A 11 -22.83 0.18 -12.75
N LEU A 12 -22.72 -1.15 -12.75
CA LEU A 12 -21.62 -1.85 -12.10
C LEU A 12 -20.25 -1.37 -12.59
N ARG A 13 -20.09 -1.19 -13.90
CA ARG A 13 -18.86 -0.63 -14.47
C ARG A 13 -18.56 0.77 -13.96
N GLN A 14 -19.55 1.66 -13.87
CA GLN A 14 -19.37 3.02 -13.36
C GLN A 14 -18.98 3.00 -11.88
N GLU A 15 -19.61 2.16 -11.08
CA GLU A 15 -19.27 2.01 -9.66
C GLU A 15 -17.85 1.45 -9.48
N LEU A 16 -17.45 0.47 -10.28
CA LEU A 16 -16.08 -0.06 -10.26
C LEU A 16 -15.04 1.00 -10.63
N ILE A 17 -15.30 1.80 -11.66
CA ILE A 17 -14.41 2.91 -12.03
C ILE A 17 -14.26 3.88 -10.86
N ALA A 18 -15.35 4.24 -10.22
CA ALA A 18 -15.33 5.14 -9.07
C ALA A 18 -14.52 4.55 -7.91
N ILE A 19 -14.73 3.27 -7.57
CA ILE A 19 -14.00 2.56 -6.51
C ILE A 19 -12.50 2.54 -6.84
N TYR A 20 -12.11 2.14 -8.05
CA TYR A 20 -10.70 2.11 -8.45
C TYR A 20 -10.04 3.49 -8.42
N CYS A 21 -10.72 4.52 -8.93
CA CYS A 21 -10.20 5.88 -8.93
C CYS A 21 -10.03 6.42 -7.50
N VAL A 22 -11.01 6.20 -6.64
CA VAL A 22 -10.97 6.66 -5.24
C VAL A 22 -9.90 5.90 -4.46
N ASP A 23 -9.82 4.58 -4.62
CA ASP A 23 -8.82 3.77 -3.93
C ASP A 23 -7.40 4.11 -4.38
N THR A 24 -7.16 4.20 -5.69
CA THR A 24 -5.86 4.64 -6.24
C THR A 24 -5.48 6.04 -5.74
N ALA A 25 -6.42 6.99 -5.75
CA ALA A 25 -6.17 8.33 -5.25
C ALA A 25 -5.87 8.35 -3.75
N ARG A 26 -6.61 7.56 -2.96
CA ARG A 26 -6.38 7.39 -1.51
C ARG A 26 -4.98 6.84 -1.23
N ARG A 27 -4.56 5.78 -1.93
CA ARG A 27 -3.24 5.17 -1.78
C ARG A 27 -2.14 6.16 -2.14
N VAL A 28 -2.20 6.79 -3.30
CA VAL A 28 -1.22 7.80 -3.71
C VAL A 28 -1.12 8.93 -2.70
N PHE A 29 -2.26 9.39 -2.15
CA PHE A 29 -2.26 10.45 -1.15
C PHE A 29 -1.66 9.99 0.18
N GLN A 30 -2.13 8.86 0.72
CA GLN A 30 -1.68 8.36 2.03
C GLN A 30 -0.24 7.87 2.00
N GLU A 31 0.15 7.20 0.93
CA GLU A 31 1.44 6.53 0.87
C GLU A 31 2.56 7.38 0.29
N ALA A 32 2.28 8.21 -0.71
CA ALA A 32 3.29 9.06 -1.32
C ALA A 32 3.37 10.45 -0.69
N LEU A 33 2.24 11.12 -0.49
CA LEU A 33 2.21 12.51 -0.02
C LEU A 33 2.38 12.63 1.50
N LEU A 34 1.75 11.77 2.27
CA LEU A 34 1.78 11.86 3.73
C LEU A 34 3.18 11.66 4.31
N PRO A 35 3.97 10.62 3.94
CA PRO A 35 5.34 10.47 4.43
C PRO A 35 6.27 11.59 3.93
N LEU A 36 6.06 12.10 2.71
CA LEU A 36 6.84 13.26 2.22
C LEU A 36 6.55 14.52 3.05
N CYS A 37 5.30 14.77 3.38
CA CYS A 37 4.92 15.89 4.25
C CYS A 37 5.49 15.73 5.67
N ILE A 38 5.41 14.53 6.26
CA ILE A 38 5.96 14.26 7.58
C ILE A 38 7.47 14.45 7.60
N THR A 39 8.20 13.94 6.61
CA THR A 39 9.66 14.13 6.52
C THR A 39 10.05 15.58 6.27
N ALA A 40 9.30 16.31 5.47
CA ALA A 40 9.52 17.75 5.28
C ALA A 40 9.30 18.53 6.57
N ILE A 41 8.23 18.25 7.30
CA ILE A 41 7.91 18.91 8.58
C ILE A 41 8.94 18.55 9.66
N THR A 42 9.33 17.27 9.75
CA THR A 42 10.33 16.83 10.75
C THR A 42 11.72 17.36 10.43
N SER A 43 12.11 17.47 9.16
CA SER A 43 13.40 18.09 8.78
C SER A 43 13.44 19.58 9.08
N LEU A 44 12.35 20.30 8.87
CA LEU A 44 12.21 21.70 9.21
C LEU A 44 12.24 21.93 10.74
N LYS A 45 11.61 21.04 11.51
CA LYS A 45 11.62 21.09 12.99
C LYS A 45 13.00 20.72 13.55
N SER A 46 13.65 19.70 13.02
CA SER A 46 15.00 19.28 13.41
C SER A 46 16.02 20.35 13.15
N ASN A 47 15.94 21.09 12.03
CA ASN A 47 16.83 22.22 11.75
C ASN A 47 16.68 23.35 12.75
N LYS A 48 15.46 23.62 13.24
CA LYS A 48 15.22 24.66 14.27
C LYS A 48 15.73 24.24 15.65
N GLU A 49 15.60 22.95 15.99
CA GLU A 49 16.08 22.44 17.29
C GLU A 49 17.60 22.27 17.33
N THR A 50 18.23 21.85 16.22
CA THR A 50 19.70 21.76 16.12
C THR A 50 20.35 23.14 16.17
N ALA A 51 19.75 24.16 15.59
CA ALA A 51 20.23 25.54 15.69
C ALA A 51 20.12 26.10 17.13
N LYS A 52 19.10 25.68 17.90
CA LYS A 52 18.93 26.07 19.29
C LYS A 52 19.85 25.30 20.26
N ARG A 53 20.10 24.01 20.00
CA ARG A 53 21.03 23.18 20.79
C ARG A 53 22.49 23.56 20.58
N LYS A 54 22.90 23.85 19.36
CA LYS A 54 24.28 24.23 19.03
C LYS A 54 24.78 25.47 19.80
N LYS A 55 23.85 26.32 20.23
CA LYS A 55 24.18 27.53 21.02
C LYS A 55 24.38 27.25 22.52
N ASN A 56 23.92 26.11 23.04
CA ASN A 56 24.03 25.75 24.46
C ASN A 56 25.09 24.67 24.76
N ASP A 57 25.49 23.87 23.77
CA ASP A 57 26.38 22.70 23.96
C ASP A 57 27.87 22.99 23.73
N ASP A 58 28.23 24.17 23.22
CA ASP A 58 29.63 24.55 22.96
C ASP A 58 30.47 24.73 24.26
N PHE A 59 29.83 24.72 25.42
CA PHE A 59 30.53 24.91 26.70
C PHE A 59 30.67 23.63 27.55
N ARG A 60 30.04 22.49 27.18
CA ARG A 60 29.96 21.33 28.10
C ARG A 60 30.52 20.00 27.57
N SER A 61 31.06 19.91 26.39
CA SER A 61 31.43 18.63 25.79
C SER A 61 32.88 18.50 25.34
N MET A 62 33.81 19.00 26.16
CA MET A 62 35.23 18.84 25.84
C MET A 62 35.95 17.71 26.57
N THR A 63 35.23 16.74 27.17
CA THR A 63 35.92 15.59 27.78
C THR A 63 35.09 14.31 27.74
N LEU A 64 35.63 13.29 27.10
CA LEU A 64 35.45 11.85 27.34
C LEU A 64 34.06 11.23 27.14
N ASN A 65 33.43 11.21 25.98
CA ASN A 65 32.49 10.10 25.68
C ASN A 65 31.95 10.14 24.22
N ARG A 66 32.74 10.57 23.28
CA ARG A 66 32.26 10.87 21.92
C ARG A 66 31.80 9.65 21.14
N THR A 67 32.29 8.46 21.43
CA THR A 67 32.00 7.26 20.61
C THR A 67 30.86 6.41 21.19
N LYS A 68 30.77 6.25 22.49
CA LYS A 68 29.68 5.51 23.15
C LYS A 68 28.33 6.24 23.03
N SER A 69 28.32 7.54 23.27
CA SER A 69 27.11 8.36 23.23
C SER A 69 26.44 8.42 21.85
N SER A 70 27.18 8.31 20.75
CA SER A 70 26.59 8.37 19.40
C SER A 70 25.96 7.06 18.94
N ILE A 71 26.47 5.93 19.43
CA ILE A 71 25.94 4.60 19.13
C ILE A 71 24.65 4.37 19.96
N ASP A 72 24.69 4.70 21.26
CA ASP A 72 23.53 4.56 22.14
C ASP A 72 22.35 5.43 21.69
N THR A 73 22.62 6.68 21.30
CA THR A 73 21.55 7.56 20.77
C THR A 73 20.97 7.12 19.42
N ARG A 74 21.75 6.42 18.57
CA ARG A 74 21.23 5.83 17.34
C ARG A 74 20.36 4.60 17.63
N ALA A 75 20.82 3.74 18.53
CA ALA A 75 20.06 2.57 18.97
C ALA A 75 18.73 2.96 19.63
N GLU A 76 18.73 3.95 20.49
CA GLU A 76 17.52 4.49 21.13
C GLU A 76 16.54 5.06 20.08
N LYS A 77 17.02 5.81 19.10
CA LYS A 77 16.19 6.35 18.02
C LYS A 77 15.58 5.24 17.14
N GLU A 78 16.33 4.19 16.89
CA GLU A 78 15.83 3.06 16.10
C GLU A 78 14.82 2.23 16.92
N LEU A 79 15.06 2.07 18.23
CA LEU A 79 14.14 1.37 19.13
C LEU A 79 12.82 2.14 19.36
N ALA A 80 12.85 3.45 19.24
CA ALA A 80 11.66 4.30 19.38
C ALA A 80 10.73 4.25 18.15
N LYS A 81 11.20 3.73 17.00
CA LYS A 81 10.38 3.58 15.82
C LYS A 81 9.36 2.44 15.99
N PRO A 82 8.16 2.56 15.38
CA PRO A 82 7.15 1.50 15.39
C PRO A 82 7.65 0.23 14.71
N ILE A 83 7.14 -0.91 15.16
CA ILE A 83 7.43 -2.21 14.56
C ILE A 83 6.64 -2.32 13.25
N TYR A 84 7.26 -2.85 12.21
CA TYR A 84 6.59 -3.10 10.94
C TYR A 84 5.73 -4.37 11.03
N GLU A 85 4.45 -4.25 10.70
CA GLU A 85 3.49 -5.34 10.62
C GLU A 85 3.06 -5.52 9.16
N PRO A 86 3.43 -6.63 8.49
CA PRO A 86 3.16 -6.84 7.07
C PRO A 86 1.72 -7.25 6.77
N PHE A 87 0.86 -7.39 7.77
CA PHE A 87 -0.51 -7.91 7.58
C PHE A 87 -1.36 -6.96 6.74
N ASP A 88 -1.30 -5.68 7.04
CA ASP A 88 -2.13 -4.66 6.38
C ASP A 88 -1.72 -4.49 4.90
N ASP A 89 -0.41 -4.49 4.61
CA ASP A 89 0.10 -4.39 3.25
C ASP A 89 -0.32 -5.62 2.42
N TYR A 90 -0.24 -6.84 2.98
CA TYR A 90 -0.75 -8.05 2.30
C TYR A 90 -2.25 -8.01 2.08
N LEU A 91 -3.01 -7.55 3.06
CA LEU A 91 -4.47 -7.44 2.95
C LEU A 91 -4.87 -6.51 1.82
N GLU A 92 -4.22 -5.36 1.72
CA GLU A 92 -4.47 -4.36 0.69
C GLU A 92 -4.20 -4.92 -0.71
N MET A 93 -3.05 -5.57 -0.91
CA MET A 93 -2.72 -6.23 -2.18
C MET A 93 -3.68 -7.37 -2.55
N VAL A 94 -4.14 -8.15 -1.58
CA VAL A 94 -5.08 -9.25 -1.81
C VAL A 94 -6.47 -8.73 -2.21
N ILE A 95 -6.92 -7.66 -1.58
CA ILE A 95 -8.20 -7.01 -1.93
C ILE A 95 -8.12 -6.47 -3.37
N GLU A 96 -7.06 -5.76 -3.70
CA GLU A 96 -6.87 -5.22 -5.04
C GLU A 96 -6.80 -6.32 -6.12
N PHE A 97 -6.03 -7.38 -5.87
CA PHE A 97 -5.99 -8.56 -6.73
C PHE A 97 -7.38 -9.18 -6.90
N GLY A 98 -8.16 -9.24 -5.81
CA GLY A 98 -9.55 -9.72 -5.85
C GLY A 98 -10.41 -8.88 -6.80
N TYR A 99 -10.37 -7.55 -6.69
CA TYR A 99 -11.13 -6.68 -7.58
C TYR A 99 -10.72 -6.83 -9.04
N VAL A 100 -9.43 -6.84 -9.34
CA VAL A 100 -8.93 -7.01 -10.70
C VAL A 100 -9.40 -8.34 -11.30
N CYS A 101 -9.27 -9.43 -10.55
CA CYS A 101 -9.61 -10.75 -11.05
C CYS A 101 -11.12 -11.00 -11.16
N LEU A 102 -11.90 -10.60 -10.16
CA LEU A 102 -13.35 -10.86 -10.11
C LEU A 102 -14.13 -10.10 -11.19
N PHE A 103 -13.67 -8.91 -11.56
CA PHE A 103 -14.37 -8.02 -12.48
C PHE A 103 -13.61 -7.76 -13.79
N ALA A 104 -12.65 -8.62 -14.14
CA ALA A 104 -11.82 -8.48 -15.33
C ALA A 104 -12.65 -8.35 -16.63
N SER A 105 -13.77 -9.08 -16.74
CA SER A 105 -14.66 -9.03 -17.90
C SER A 105 -15.45 -7.74 -18.04
N VAL A 106 -15.75 -7.06 -16.91
CA VAL A 106 -16.54 -5.81 -16.88
C VAL A 106 -15.63 -4.59 -17.06
N PHE A 107 -14.45 -4.62 -16.42
CA PHE A 107 -13.55 -3.49 -16.39
C PHE A 107 -12.08 -3.92 -16.59
N PRO A 108 -11.67 -4.26 -17.84
CA PRO A 108 -10.30 -4.69 -18.11
C PRO A 108 -9.23 -3.61 -17.87
N LEU A 109 -9.61 -2.31 -17.93
CA LEU A 109 -8.70 -1.20 -17.59
C LEU A 109 -8.33 -1.16 -16.09
N GLY A 110 -9.07 -1.85 -15.23
CA GLY A 110 -8.76 -1.98 -13.82
C GLY A 110 -7.37 -2.57 -13.58
N ALA A 111 -6.96 -3.54 -14.38
CA ALA A 111 -5.62 -4.12 -14.30
C ALA A 111 -4.50 -3.10 -14.58
N LEU A 112 -4.72 -2.17 -15.50
CA LEU A 112 -3.75 -1.11 -15.81
C LEU A 112 -3.65 -0.10 -14.65
N LEU A 113 -4.80 0.30 -14.09
CA LEU A 113 -4.83 1.19 -12.93
C LEU A 113 -4.16 0.55 -11.72
N SER A 114 -4.45 -0.71 -11.46
CA SER A 114 -3.81 -1.52 -10.43
C SER A 114 -2.29 -1.61 -10.61
N PHE A 115 -1.82 -1.82 -11.82
CA PHE A 115 -0.39 -1.83 -12.12
C PHE A 115 0.29 -0.50 -11.75
N VAL A 116 -0.34 0.63 -12.08
CA VAL A 116 0.18 1.96 -11.72
C VAL A 116 0.17 2.16 -10.21
N ALA A 117 -0.92 1.77 -9.53
CA ALA A 117 -1.04 1.87 -8.08
C ALA A 117 0.06 1.05 -7.38
N ASN A 118 0.22 -0.21 -7.76
CA ASN A 118 1.26 -1.09 -7.19
C ASN A 118 2.68 -0.57 -7.44
N PHE A 119 2.93 0.09 -8.57
CA PHE A 119 4.23 0.71 -8.82
C PHE A 119 4.54 1.83 -7.82
N VAL A 120 3.55 2.64 -7.48
CA VAL A 120 3.66 3.69 -6.46
C VAL A 120 3.82 3.07 -5.07
N GLU A 121 3.02 2.03 -4.77
CA GLU A 121 3.03 1.32 -3.48
C GLU A 121 4.40 0.71 -3.17
N VAL A 122 5.01 -0.01 -4.11
CA VAL A 122 6.36 -0.57 -3.92
C VAL A 122 7.38 0.52 -3.53
N ARG A 123 7.29 1.71 -4.12
CA ARG A 123 8.18 2.84 -3.79
C ARG A 123 7.90 3.40 -2.40
N SER A 124 6.64 3.50 -2.05
CA SER A 124 6.18 4.00 -0.76
C SER A 124 6.55 3.05 0.37
N ASP A 125 6.32 1.75 0.19
CA ASP A 125 6.66 0.73 1.19
C ASP A 125 8.17 0.64 1.43
N LEU A 126 8.96 0.73 0.37
CA LEU A 126 10.40 0.81 0.50
C LEU A 126 10.81 2.02 1.35
N PHE A 127 10.18 3.17 1.13
CA PHE A 127 10.43 4.38 1.92
C PHE A 127 9.99 4.19 3.38
N LYS A 128 8.82 3.62 3.63
CA LYS A 128 8.31 3.31 4.98
C LYS A 128 9.29 2.42 5.75
N ILE A 129 9.73 1.31 5.14
CA ILE A 129 10.66 0.34 5.78
C ILE A 129 12.03 0.96 6.08
N LEU A 130 12.54 1.84 5.20
CA LEU A 130 13.86 2.45 5.37
C LEU A 130 13.87 3.58 6.41
N TYR A 131 12.82 4.40 6.45
CA TYR A 131 12.85 5.65 7.21
C TYR A 131 11.88 5.71 8.38
N VAL A 132 10.70 5.12 8.25
CA VAL A 132 9.60 5.26 9.23
C VAL A 132 9.62 4.13 10.25
N TYR A 133 9.70 2.90 9.78
CA TYR A 133 9.65 1.73 10.65
C TYR A 133 11.00 1.33 11.22
N ARG A 134 10.97 0.63 12.35
CA ARG A 134 12.13 -0.05 12.90
C ARG A 134 12.59 -1.14 11.92
N ARG A 135 13.89 -1.26 11.73
CA ARG A 135 14.49 -2.27 10.84
C ARG A 135 13.99 -3.67 11.20
N PRO A 136 13.23 -4.33 10.31
CA PRO A 136 12.70 -5.65 10.59
C PRO A 136 13.84 -6.68 10.68
N SER A 137 13.74 -7.61 11.63
CA SER A 137 14.68 -8.72 11.70
C SER A 137 14.40 -9.70 10.56
N PRO A 138 15.42 -10.17 9.82
CA PRO A 138 15.22 -11.13 8.75
C PRO A 138 14.69 -12.45 9.30
N LYS A 139 13.58 -12.95 8.75
CA LYS A 139 12.99 -14.24 9.09
C LYS A 139 13.00 -15.12 7.86
N ARG A 140 13.45 -16.37 8.03
CA ARG A 140 13.42 -17.36 6.94
C ARG A 140 11.99 -17.85 6.77
N ALA A 141 11.39 -17.60 5.62
CA ALA A 141 10.05 -18.08 5.26
C ALA A 141 10.11 -18.92 3.99
N ARG A 142 9.35 -20.01 3.93
CA ARG A 142 9.21 -20.86 2.73
C ARG A 142 8.05 -20.43 1.85
N THR A 143 7.04 -19.82 2.45
CA THR A 143 5.79 -19.42 1.79
C THR A 143 5.27 -18.12 2.39
N ILE A 144 4.32 -17.49 1.71
CA ILE A 144 3.56 -16.35 2.23
C ILE A 144 2.47 -16.75 3.26
N GLY A 145 2.54 -17.98 3.79
CA GLY A 145 1.63 -18.47 4.84
C GLY A 145 0.19 -18.61 4.38
N ALA A 146 -0.76 -18.13 5.19
CA ALA A 146 -2.20 -18.24 4.94
C ALA A 146 -2.67 -17.46 3.70
N TRP A 147 -1.90 -16.51 3.21
CA TRP A 147 -2.25 -15.74 2.01
C TRP A 147 -2.27 -16.58 0.73
N ALA A 148 -1.42 -17.62 0.64
CA ALA A 148 -1.38 -18.50 -0.53
C ALA A 148 -2.71 -19.25 -0.81
N PRO A 149 -3.36 -19.90 0.17
CA PRO A 149 -4.67 -20.49 -0.05
C PRO A 149 -5.77 -19.45 -0.31
N ILE A 150 -5.70 -18.25 0.30
CA ILE A 150 -6.65 -17.17 0.06
C ILE A 150 -6.57 -16.72 -1.41
N LEU A 151 -5.38 -16.44 -1.93
CA LEU A 151 -5.17 -16.08 -3.34
C LEU A 151 -5.68 -17.16 -4.30
N ARG A 152 -5.43 -18.44 -4.00
CA ARG A 152 -5.98 -19.55 -4.81
C ARG A 152 -7.51 -19.56 -4.79
N GLY A 153 -8.13 -19.36 -3.63
CA GLY A 153 -9.58 -19.26 -3.50
C GLY A 153 -10.14 -18.10 -4.33
N LEU A 154 -9.50 -16.93 -4.31
CA LEU A 154 -9.87 -15.78 -5.15
C LEU A 154 -9.79 -16.10 -6.64
N VAL A 155 -8.77 -16.83 -7.09
CA VAL A 155 -8.66 -17.26 -8.50
C VAL A 155 -9.84 -18.15 -8.91
N TYR A 156 -10.21 -19.15 -8.11
CA TYR A 156 -11.37 -19.98 -8.42
C TYR A 156 -12.67 -19.18 -8.43
N LEU A 157 -12.84 -18.28 -7.46
CA LEU A 157 -14.00 -17.40 -7.39
C LEU A 157 -14.06 -16.45 -8.60
N SER A 158 -12.89 -15.97 -9.08
CA SER A 158 -12.83 -15.08 -10.23
C SER A 158 -13.22 -15.78 -11.54
N ILE A 159 -12.84 -17.03 -11.70
CA ILE A 159 -13.27 -17.83 -12.87
C ILE A 159 -14.80 -17.95 -12.87
N ALA A 160 -15.40 -18.30 -11.76
CA ALA A 160 -16.87 -18.42 -11.64
C ALA A 160 -17.55 -17.05 -11.86
N SER A 161 -17.04 -15.97 -11.27
CA SER A 161 -17.59 -14.62 -11.42
C SER A 161 -17.54 -14.15 -12.88
N ASN A 162 -16.40 -14.28 -13.54
CA ASN A 162 -16.25 -13.85 -14.93
C ASN A 162 -17.10 -14.69 -15.89
N ALA A 163 -17.20 -16.01 -15.67
CA ALA A 163 -18.10 -16.87 -16.44
C ALA A 163 -19.56 -16.43 -16.28
N PHE A 164 -19.98 -16.13 -15.04
CA PHE A 164 -21.33 -15.63 -14.78
C PHE A 164 -21.58 -14.26 -15.44
N LEU A 165 -20.66 -13.31 -15.27
CA LEU A 165 -20.76 -11.98 -15.90
C LEU A 165 -20.77 -12.06 -17.42
N PHE A 166 -19.98 -12.96 -18.02
CA PHE A 166 -19.99 -13.21 -19.45
C PHE A 166 -21.31 -13.80 -19.91
N ALA A 167 -21.81 -14.82 -19.21
CA ALA A 167 -23.07 -15.50 -19.57
C ALA A 167 -24.29 -14.56 -19.53
N PHE A 168 -24.35 -13.68 -18.53
CA PHE A 168 -25.49 -12.79 -18.34
C PHE A 168 -25.28 -11.38 -18.93
N GLY A 169 -24.04 -10.95 -19.10
CA GLY A 169 -23.69 -9.61 -19.62
C GLY A 169 -23.44 -9.57 -21.14
N SER A 170 -23.20 -10.71 -21.79
CA SER A 170 -22.93 -10.76 -23.21
C SER A 170 -24.24 -10.83 -24.02
N GLU A 171 -24.42 -9.88 -24.92
CA GLU A 171 -25.58 -9.86 -25.86
C GLU A 171 -25.61 -11.08 -26.80
N GLN A 172 -24.54 -11.82 -26.90
CA GLN A 172 -24.44 -12.98 -27.77
C GLN A 172 -25.23 -14.19 -27.26
N MET A 173 -25.34 -14.36 -25.93
CA MET A 173 -26.12 -15.46 -25.36
C MET A 173 -27.64 -15.26 -25.45
N VAL A 174 -28.06 -14.07 -25.77
CA VAL A 174 -29.49 -13.71 -25.81
C VAL A 174 -30.09 -13.84 -27.22
N ARG A 175 -29.27 -14.08 -28.22
CA ARG A 175 -29.68 -14.29 -29.62
C ARG A 175 -29.91 -15.76 -30.01
N TRP A 176 -29.70 -16.69 -29.09
CA TRP A 176 -30.00 -18.11 -29.23
C TRP A 176 -31.16 -18.50 -28.31
#